data_5640eb190aa608af1aa8af954e323734
#
_entry.id   5640eb190aa608af1aa8af954e323734
#
_cell.length_a   1.000
_cell.length_b   1.000
_cell.length_c   1.000
_cell.angle_alpha   90.00
_cell.angle_beta   90.00
_cell.angle_gamma   90.00
#
_symmetry.space_group_name_H-M   'P 1'
#
loop_
_entity.id
_entity.type
_entity.pdbx_description
1 polymer ?
#
loop_
_entity_poly.entity_id
_entity_poly.type
_entity_poly.pdbx_seq_one_letter_code
_entity_poly.pdbx_strand_id
1 'polypeptide(L)'
;MTNNNIDKSGIIERLNTSEAKLIAFDCHEQPLNYQTKLGNHHVHLFFCKQGNPIFQFSEHYQRPLPEGSYFTIYDQSKALDLIIHAQSCKLVYVSLPPQDVHQILIDDRKSLVQLGFEGFGVREYSVKDINFATDVVLDSILYPNTEPNLLKSVFYRSKVLELLSFTYDVEENQLYEACPFLKEKDNVERIKNARNILIDNLDNPPSLPELAKEIGMNEYNLKVGFKNVYGLPAFKYLQEYRLNLSKKLLAEGQ
;
A
#
# COMPACT_ATOMS: atom_id res chain seq x y z
N MET A 1 10.57 -31.98 -9.25
CA MET A 1 9.31 -31.83 -10.02
C MET A 1 8.44 -30.91 -9.17
N THR A 2 8.54 -29.62 -9.39
CA THR A 2 7.81 -28.59 -8.64
C THR A 2 6.50 -28.34 -9.34
N ASN A 3 5.40 -28.76 -8.71
CA ASN A 3 4.05 -28.37 -9.12
C ASN A 3 3.90 -26.86 -8.95
N ASN A 4 4.21 -26.09 -9.98
CA ASN A 4 3.61 -24.80 -10.16
C ASN A 4 2.12 -25.07 -10.42
N ASN A 5 1.27 -24.89 -9.43
CA ASN A 5 -0.16 -24.80 -9.63
C ASN A 5 -0.45 -23.52 -10.45
N ILE A 6 -0.19 -23.60 -11.74
CA ILE A 6 -0.79 -22.67 -12.70
C ILE A 6 -2.23 -23.17 -12.83
N ASP A 7 -3.13 -22.49 -12.16
CA ASP A 7 -4.55 -22.67 -12.43
C ASP A 7 -4.76 -22.39 -13.91
N LYS A 8 -5.61 -23.19 -14.58
CA LYS A 8 -5.90 -23.03 -16.02
C LYS A 8 -6.38 -21.61 -16.39
N SER A 9 -6.66 -20.78 -15.39
CA SER A 9 -7.06 -19.36 -15.54
C SER A 9 -5.90 -18.39 -15.78
N GLY A 10 -4.62 -18.82 -15.72
CA GLY A 10 -3.46 -17.91 -15.83
C GLY A 10 -3.24 -17.04 -14.58
N ILE A 11 -3.87 -17.36 -13.45
CA ILE A 11 -3.74 -16.64 -12.18
C ILE A 11 -2.72 -17.36 -11.30
N ILE A 12 -1.69 -16.66 -10.88
CA ILE A 12 -0.60 -17.22 -10.08
C ILE A 12 -0.48 -16.41 -8.78
N GLU A 13 -0.84 -17.03 -7.68
CA GLU A 13 -0.63 -16.44 -6.36
C GLU A 13 0.84 -16.62 -5.95
N ARG A 14 1.60 -15.52 -5.91
CA ARG A 14 3.02 -15.48 -5.59
C ARG A 14 3.28 -15.34 -4.10
N LEU A 15 2.47 -14.53 -3.44
CA LEU A 15 2.51 -14.29 -1.99
C LEU A 15 1.10 -14.11 -1.47
N ASN A 16 0.79 -14.78 -0.35
CA ASN A 16 -0.47 -14.58 0.36
C ASN A 16 -0.21 -14.78 1.87
N THR A 17 0.02 -13.67 2.53
CA THR A 17 0.25 -13.61 3.98
C THR A 17 -0.72 -12.62 4.61
N SER A 18 -0.77 -12.58 5.94
CA SER A 18 -1.52 -11.55 6.65
C SER A 18 -1.01 -10.12 6.39
N GLU A 19 0.24 -10.00 5.96
CA GLU A 19 0.93 -8.71 5.77
C GLU A 19 0.95 -8.25 4.32
N ALA A 20 0.99 -9.17 3.35
CA ALA A 20 1.05 -8.80 1.94
C ALA A 20 0.46 -9.88 1.04
N LYS A 21 -0.16 -9.44 -0.05
CA LYS A 21 -0.66 -10.30 -1.13
C LYS A 21 -0.05 -9.85 -2.45
N LEU A 22 0.44 -10.82 -3.23
CA LEU A 22 1.00 -10.62 -4.56
C LEU A 22 0.43 -11.66 -5.51
N ILE A 23 -0.29 -11.21 -6.52
CA ILE A 23 -0.89 -12.06 -7.56
C ILE A 23 -0.37 -11.60 -8.91
N ALA A 24 0.10 -12.55 -9.71
CA ALA A 24 0.45 -12.38 -11.11
C ALA A 24 -0.67 -12.96 -11.99
N PHE A 25 -1.07 -12.25 -13.01
CA PHE A 25 -2.02 -12.68 -14.02
C PHE A 25 -1.29 -12.72 -15.37
N ASP A 26 -1.27 -13.88 -15.99
CA ASP A 26 -0.76 -14.09 -17.35
C ASP A 26 -1.82 -14.83 -18.16
N CYS A 27 -2.76 -14.07 -18.69
CA CYS A 27 -3.95 -14.55 -19.34
C CYS A 27 -3.85 -14.38 -20.86
N HIS A 28 -3.19 -15.30 -21.55
CA HIS A 28 -3.06 -15.30 -23.00
C HIS A 28 -4.05 -16.24 -23.69
N GLU A 29 -4.37 -17.36 -23.07
CA GLU A 29 -5.16 -18.42 -23.68
C GLU A 29 -6.64 -18.36 -23.36
N GLN A 30 -7.00 -17.69 -22.27
CA GLN A 30 -8.38 -17.58 -21.81
C GLN A 30 -8.69 -16.18 -21.28
N PRO A 31 -9.90 -15.67 -21.50
CA PRO A 31 -10.32 -14.40 -20.92
C PRO A 31 -10.25 -14.41 -19.41
N LEU A 32 -9.70 -13.34 -18.82
CA LEU A 32 -9.71 -13.12 -17.38
C LEU A 32 -11.11 -12.65 -16.94
N ASN A 33 -11.63 -13.32 -15.92
CA ASN A 33 -12.77 -12.87 -15.14
C ASN A 33 -12.45 -13.13 -13.67
N TYR A 34 -11.84 -12.17 -13.01
CA TYR A 34 -11.38 -12.30 -11.63
C TYR A 34 -12.22 -11.43 -10.71
N GLN A 35 -12.93 -12.08 -9.79
CA GLN A 35 -13.74 -11.41 -8.79
C GLN A 35 -13.03 -11.45 -7.43
N THR A 36 -12.93 -10.31 -6.77
CA THR A 36 -12.32 -10.19 -5.45
C THR A 36 -12.95 -9.07 -4.64
N LYS A 37 -12.73 -9.11 -3.34
CA LYS A 37 -13.09 -8.02 -2.43
C LYS A 37 -11.82 -7.36 -1.92
N LEU A 38 -11.64 -6.10 -2.26
CA LEU A 38 -10.53 -5.30 -1.75
C LEU A 38 -10.81 -4.94 -0.30
N GLY A 39 -9.91 -5.34 0.60
CA GLY A 39 -10.05 -5.03 2.02
C GLY A 39 -9.92 -3.53 2.28
N ASN A 40 -10.76 -2.98 3.15
CA ASN A 40 -10.49 -1.69 3.76
C ASN A 40 -9.20 -1.79 4.60
N HIS A 41 -8.48 -0.72 4.79
CA HIS A 41 -7.18 -0.69 5.48
C HIS A 41 -6.03 -1.41 4.75
N HIS A 42 -6.15 -1.62 3.43
CA HIS A 42 -5.05 -2.05 2.59
C HIS A 42 -4.86 -1.10 1.43
N VAL A 43 -3.62 -0.89 1.05
CA VAL A 43 -3.24 -0.25 -0.21
C VAL A 43 -3.24 -1.32 -1.28
N HIS A 44 -3.92 -1.07 -2.38
CA HIS A 44 -4.03 -1.97 -3.51
C HIS A 44 -3.42 -1.32 -4.73
N LEU A 45 -2.38 -1.95 -5.29
CA LEU A 45 -1.70 -1.49 -6.50
C LEU A 45 -1.94 -2.50 -7.63
N PHE A 46 -2.29 -2.00 -8.79
CA PHE A 46 -2.49 -2.79 -9.99
C PHE A 46 -1.59 -2.27 -11.10
N PHE A 47 -0.70 -3.12 -11.61
CA PHE A 47 0.25 -2.80 -12.66
C PHE A 47 -0.11 -3.57 -13.92
N CYS A 48 -0.50 -2.88 -14.99
CA CYS A 48 -0.80 -3.48 -16.29
C CYS A 48 0.43 -3.44 -17.19
N LYS A 49 1.11 -4.57 -17.34
CA LYS A 49 2.26 -4.67 -18.24
C LYS A 49 1.84 -4.83 -19.70
N GLN A 50 0.77 -5.56 -19.95
CA GLN A 50 0.26 -5.82 -21.30
C GLN A 50 -1.26 -5.97 -21.30
N GLY A 51 -1.90 -5.49 -22.36
CA GLY A 51 -3.35 -5.56 -22.53
C GLY A 51 -4.07 -4.33 -21.98
N ASN A 52 -5.37 -4.45 -21.79
CA ASN A 52 -6.21 -3.35 -21.36
C ASN A 52 -7.36 -3.87 -20.47
N PRO A 53 -7.04 -4.39 -19.28
CA PRO A 53 -8.04 -4.93 -18.37
C PRO A 53 -9.03 -3.85 -17.93
N ILE A 54 -10.29 -4.26 -17.75
CA ILE A 54 -11.37 -3.39 -17.28
C ILE A 54 -11.66 -3.75 -15.83
N PHE A 55 -11.60 -2.75 -14.96
CA PHE A 55 -11.89 -2.85 -13.53
C PHE A 55 -13.32 -2.36 -13.29
N GLN A 56 -14.19 -3.25 -12.88
CA GLN A 56 -15.59 -2.96 -12.57
C GLN A 56 -15.78 -2.94 -11.03
N PHE A 57 -16.16 -1.78 -10.52
CA PHE A 57 -16.40 -1.53 -9.08
C PHE A 57 -17.88 -1.53 -8.71
N SER A 58 -18.76 -1.39 -9.70
CA SER A 58 -20.23 -1.51 -9.57
C SER A 58 -20.84 -1.73 -10.94
N GLU A 59 -22.17 -1.96 -11.00
CA GLU A 59 -22.88 -2.12 -12.27
C GLU A 59 -22.70 -0.93 -13.24
N HIS A 60 -22.50 0.28 -12.71
CA HIS A 60 -22.40 1.51 -13.49
C HIS A 60 -21.01 2.17 -13.45
N TYR A 61 -20.04 1.57 -12.76
CA TYR A 61 -18.72 2.17 -12.64
C TYR A 61 -17.63 1.18 -13.00
N GLN A 62 -17.03 1.41 -14.15
CA GLN A 62 -15.91 0.62 -14.65
C GLN A 62 -14.81 1.52 -15.22
N ARG A 63 -13.58 1.09 -15.14
CA ARG A 63 -12.40 1.80 -15.61
C ARG A 63 -11.44 0.86 -16.33
N PRO A 64 -10.93 1.22 -17.51
CA PRO A 64 -9.83 0.50 -18.14
C PRO A 64 -8.51 0.86 -17.46
N LEU A 65 -7.58 -0.08 -17.41
CA LEU A 65 -6.18 0.17 -17.07
C LEU A 65 -5.33 -0.03 -18.31
N PRO A 66 -4.82 1.06 -18.94
CA PRO A 66 -4.02 0.96 -20.15
C PRO A 66 -2.74 0.18 -19.95
N GLU A 67 -2.25 -0.44 -21.03
CA GLU A 67 -0.94 -1.06 -21.07
C GLU A 67 0.16 -0.07 -20.67
N GLY A 68 1.17 -0.54 -19.92
CA GLY A 68 2.27 0.28 -19.43
C GLY A 68 1.88 1.23 -18.30
N SER A 69 0.74 1.01 -17.65
CA SER A 69 0.27 1.90 -16.59
C SER A 69 -0.10 1.16 -15.31
N TYR A 70 -0.20 1.91 -14.23
CA TYR A 70 -0.65 1.40 -12.93
C TYR A 70 -1.57 2.41 -12.24
N PHE A 71 -2.33 1.93 -11.27
CA PHE A 71 -3.06 2.77 -10.33
C PHE A 71 -3.06 2.20 -8.92
N THR A 72 -3.33 3.06 -7.96
CA THR A 72 -3.43 2.70 -6.54
C THR A 72 -4.84 2.96 -6.04
N ILE A 73 -5.37 2.03 -5.25
CA ILE A 73 -6.64 2.19 -4.52
C ILE A 73 -6.38 2.07 -3.03
N TYR A 74 -6.97 2.97 -2.26
CA TYR A 74 -7.02 2.89 -0.81
C TYR A 74 -8.37 3.45 -0.33
N ASP A 75 -9.14 2.66 0.41
CA ASP A 75 -10.39 3.10 1.04
C ASP A 75 -10.40 2.65 2.50
N GLN A 76 -10.45 3.60 3.42
CA GLN A 76 -10.53 3.33 4.85
C GLN A 76 -11.96 2.99 5.30
N SER A 77 -12.96 3.45 4.56
CA SER A 77 -14.35 3.41 5.02
C SER A 77 -15.01 2.06 4.81
N LYS A 78 -14.70 1.40 3.71
CA LYS A 78 -15.33 0.15 3.32
C LYS A 78 -14.48 -0.70 2.39
N ALA A 79 -14.71 -2.01 2.45
CA ALA A 79 -14.22 -2.93 1.44
C ALA A 79 -14.96 -2.70 0.11
N LEU A 80 -14.22 -2.83 -1.01
CA LEU A 80 -14.75 -2.63 -2.36
C LEU A 80 -14.85 -3.96 -3.08
N ASP A 81 -16.01 -4.25 -3.66
CA ASP A 81 -16.14 -5.35 -4.59
C ASP A 81 -15.51 -4.95 -5.93
N LEU A 82 -14.71 -5.84 -6.50
CA LEU A 82 -13.98 -5.62 -7.74
C LEU A 82 -14.09 -6.84 -8.64
N ILE A 83 -14.42 -6.59 -9.90
CA ILE A 83 -14.31 -7.59 -10.96
C ILE A 83 -13.34 -7.07 -12.01
N ILE A 84 -12.37 -7.90 -12.42
CA ILE A 84 -11.40 -7.57 -13.45
C ILE A 84 -11.71 -8.43 -14.68
N HIS A 85 -11.97 -7.79 -15.80
CA HIS A 85 -12.23 -8.43 -17.09
C HIS A 85 -11.12 -8.10 -18.07
N ALA A 86 -10.59 -9.12 -18.79
CA ALA A 86 -9.70 -8.90 -19.92
C ALA A 86 -9.81 -10.06 -20.91
N GLN A 87 -9.65 -9.79 -22.20
CA GLN A 87 -9.51 -10.85 -23.23
C GLN A 87 -8.12 -11.49 -23.16
N SER A 88 -7.10 -10.66 -22.94
CA SER A 88 -5.70 -11.05 -22.72
C SER A 88 -5.04 -9.97 -21.89
N CYS A 89 -4.28 -10.33 -20.87
CA CYS A 89 -3.52 -9.35 -20.10
C CYS A 89 -2.35 -9.98 -19.34
N LYS A 90 -1.35 -9.14 -19.06
CA LYS A 90 -0.32 -9.36 -18.05
C LYS A 90 -0.49 -8.29 -16.97
N LEU A 91 -0.90 -8.72 -15.80
CA LEU A 91 -1.24 -7.84 -14.70
C LEU A 91 -0.56 -8.34 -13.42
N VAL A 92 -0.08 -7.42 -12.61
CA VAL A 92 0.40 -7.70 -11.26
C VAL A 92 -0.43 -6.92 -10.26
N TYR A 93 -0.94 -7.61 -9.27
CA TYR A 93 -1.69 -7.05 -8.16
C TYR A 93 -0.93 -7.20 -6.86
N VAL A 94 -0.75 -6.10 -6.16
CA VAL A 94 -0.14 -6.03 -4.82
C VAL A 94 -1.14 -5.45 -3.84
N SER A 95 -1.24 -6.07 -2.67
CA SER A 95 -2.03 -5.54 -1.56
C SER A 95 -1.24 -5.64 -0.27
N LEU A 96 -1.16 -4.55 0.48
CA LEU A 96 -0.45 -4.49 1.76
C LEU A 96 -1.08 -3.45 2.70
N PRO A 97 -0.94 -3.65 4.03
CA PRO A 97 -1.37 -2.67 5.01
C PRO A 97 -0.63 -1.33 4.84
N PRO A 98 -1.29 -0.18 5.01
CA PRO A 98 -0.63 1.12 4.93
C PRO A 98 0.53 1.28 5.90
N GLN A 99 0.48 0.60 7.04
CA GLN A 99 1.56 0.63 8.04
C GLN A 99 2.86 0.04 7.50
N ASP A 100 2.78 -1.03 6.71
CA ASP A 100 3.95 -1.66 6.09
C ASP A 100 4.52 -0.78 4.99
N VAL A 101 3.67 -0.19 4.14
CA VAL A 101 4.08 0.83 3.16
C VAL A 101 4.76 1.99 3.88
N HIS A 102 4.16 2.46 4.96
CA HIS A 102 4.66 3.55 5.75
C HIS A 102 6.01 3.24 6.41
N GLN A 103 6.18 2.05 7.02
CA GLN A 103 7.42 1.66 7.67
C GLN A 103 8.59 1.58 6.69
N ILE A 104 8.34 1.04 5.48
CA ILE A 104 9.32 0.97 4.40
C ILE A 104 9.77 2.38 3.97
N LEU A 105 8.86 3.34 3.94
CA LEU A 105 9.12 4.68 3.42
C LEU A 105 9.61 5.66 4.48
N ILE A 106 9.33 5.42 5.77
CA ILE A 106 9.85 6.24 6.88
C ILE A 106 11.34 6.04 7.09
N ASP A 107 11.85 4.84 6.94
CA ASP A 107 13.29 4.58 7.03
C ASP A 107 14.08 5.42 6.01
N ASP A 108 13.44 5.77 4.87
CA ASP A 108 13.99 6.64 3.83
C ASP A 108 13.51 8.11 3.90
N ARG A 109 12.97 8.57 5.06
CA ARG A 109 12.52 9.96 5.32
C ARG A 109 11.36 10.49 4.46
N LYS A 110 10.61 9.64 3.81
CA LYS A 110 9.43 10.03 3.01
C LYS A 110 8.15 9.85 3.81
N SER A 111 7.25 10.82 3.79
CA SER A 111 5.95 10.74 4.49
C SER A 111 4.88 10.13 3.60
N LEU A 112 3.79 9.59 4.20
CA LEU A 112 2.62 9.11 3.45
C LEU A 112 1.95 10.19 2.59
N VAL A 113 2.10 11.45 2.97
CA VAL A 113 1.68 12.61 2.18
C VAL A 113 2.29 12.57 0.78
N GLN A 114 3.54 12.13 0.68
CA GLN A 114 4.29 12.01 -0.56
C GLN A 114 3.77 10.90 -1.47
N LEU A 115 3.04 9.94 -0.92
CA LEU A 115 2.48 8.84 -1.69
C LEU A 115 1.14 9.19 -2.36
N GLY A 116 0.67 10.44 -2.20
CA GLY A 116 -0.64 10.84 -2.70
C GLY A 116 -1.81 10.12 -2.00
N PHE A 117 -1.59 9.64 -0.77
CA PHE A 117 -2.66 9.10 0.06
C PHE A 117 -3.47 10.23 0.75
N GLU A 118 -3.13 11.49 0.51
CA GLU A 118 -3.93 12.63 0.92
C GLU A 118 -5.20 12.71 0.06
N GLY A 119 -6.33 12.76 0.71
CA GLY A 119 -7.62 12.91 0.03
C GLY A 119 -8.34 11.61 -0.31
N PHE A 120 -7.90 10.46 0.19
CA PHE A 120 -8.61 9.18 0.01
C PHE A 120 -9.99 9.10 0.68
N GLY A 121 -10.63 10.23 0.94
CA GLY A 121 -12.08 10.32 1.11
C GLY A 121 -12.82 10.52 -0.21
N VAL A 122 -12.09 10.85 -1.29
CA VAL A 122 -12.59 10.98 -2.65
C VAL A 122 -11.84 9.95 -3.49
N ARG A 123 -12.57 9.07 -4.17
CA ARG A 123 -12.08 8.02 -5.06
C ARG A 123 -11.33 8.62 -6.25
N GLU A 124 -10.12 9.11 -6.04
CA GLU A 124 -9.29 9.61 -7.10
C GLU A 124 -8.56 8.45 -7.76
N TYR A 125 -9.08 8.01 -8.88
CA TYR A 125 -8.48 7.02 -9.74
C TYR A 125 -7.45 7.74 -10.62
N SER A 126 -6.21 7.80 -10.14
CA SER A 126 -5.09 8.35 -10.89
C SER A 126 -4.30 7.23 -11.54
N VAL A 127 -4.32 7.17 -12.86
CA VAL A 127 -3.50 6.25 -13.64
C VAL A 127 -2.14 6.91 -13.88
N LYS A 128 -1.07 6.17 -13.62
CA LYS A 128 0.31 6.62 -13.81
C LYS A 128 1.05 5.65 -14.72
N ASP A 129 2.07 6.15 -15.42
CA ASP A 129 2.89 5.32 -16.29
C ASP A 129 3.90 4.47 -15.51
N ILE A 130 4.12 3.25 -15.99
CA ILE A 130 5.14 2.35 -15.47
C ILE A 130 6.49 2.78 -16.03
N ASN A 131 7.45 3.08 -15.16
CA ASN A 131 8.82 3.37 -15.57
C ASN A 131 9.58 2.07 -15.90
N PHE A 132 10.74 2.20 -16.56
CA PHE A 132 11.56 1.05 -16.99
C PHE A 132 11.98 0.15 -15.82
N ALA A 133 12.37 0.73 -14.68
CA ALA A 133 12.79 -0.04 -13.50
C ALA A 133 11.64 -0.88 -12.93
N THR A 134 10.46 -0.28 -12.80
CA THR A 134 9.23 -1.00 -12.40
C THR A 134 8.91 -2.14 -13.37
N ASP A 135 9.04 -1.90 -14.69
CA ASP A 135 8.75 -2.92 -15.72
C ASP A 135 9.66 -4.14 -15.58
N VAL A 136 10.94 -3.97 -15.31
CA VAL A 136 11.91 -5.06 -15.05
C VAL A 136 11.49 -5.89 -13.82
N VAL A 137 11.03 -5.23 -12.75
CA VAL A 137 10.56 -5.94 -11.55
C VAL A 137 9.30 -6.74 -11.85
N LEU A 138 8.37 -6.19 -12.62
CA LEU A 138 7.15 -6.90 -13.06
C LEU A 138 7.50 -8.17 -13.84
N ASP A 139 8.51 -8.13 -14.73
CA ASP A 139 8.98 -9.33 -15.43
C ASP A 139 9.51 -10.39 -14.46
N SER A 140 10.25 -9.99 -13.45
CA SER A 140 10.77 -10.92 -12.44
C SER A 140 9.68 -11.57 -11.59
N ILE A 141 8.52 -10.95 -11.47
CA ILE A 141 7.35 -11.48 -10.76
C ILE A 141 6.54 -12.40 -11.68
N LEU A 142 6.30 -11.99 -12.92
CA LEU A 142 5.56 -12.75 -13.92
C LEU A 142 6.35 -14.02 -14.33
N TYR A 143 7.64 -13.86 -14.62
CA TYR A 143 8.53 -14.88 -15.17
C TYR A 143 9.81 -15.00 -14.35
N PRO A 144 9.77 -15.54 -13.12
CA PRO A 144 10.96 -15.68 -12.29
C PRO A 144 11.91 -16.70 -12.94
N ASN A 145 13.11 -16.26 -13.34
CA ASN A 145 14.16 -17.12 -13.87
C ASN A 145 14.68 -18.11 -12.83
N THR A 146 14.75 -17.68 -11.58
CA THR A 146 15.14 -18.48 -10.42
C THR A 146 14.25 -18.13 -9.24
N GLU A 147 13.49 -19.11 -8.77
CA GLU A 147 12.65 -18.98 -7.58
C GLU A 147 13.21 -19.86 -6.47
N PRO A 148 13.59 -19.30 -5.31
CA PRO A 148 14.13 -20.09 -4.20
C PRO A 148 13.04 -20.97 -3.58
N ASN A 149 13.30 -22.28 -3.46
CA ASN A 149 12.33 -23.23 -2.94
C ASN A 149 11.96 -22.99 -1.47
N LEU A 150 12.96 -22.65 -0.63
CA LEU A 150 12.77 -22.52 0.82
C LEU A 150 12.41 -21.11 1.28
N LEU A 151 12.83 -20.08 0.54
CA LEU A 151 12.64 -18.68 0.90
C LEU A 151 11.74 -17.92 -0.07
N LYS A 152 10.78 -18.62 -0.66
CA LYS A 152 9.87 -18.06 -1.64
C LYS A 152 9.13 -16.81 -1.16
N SER A 153 8.64 -16.83 0.07
CA SER A 153 7.96 -15.66 0.66
C SER A 153 8.88 -14.46 0.82
N VAL A 154 10.14 -14.68 1.23
CA VAL A 154 11.14 -13.60 1.35
C VAL A 154 11.47 -13.03 -0.02
N PHE A 155 11.64 -13.89 -1.03
CA PHE A 155 11.88 -13.46 -2.41
C PHE A 155 10.75 -12.56 -2.93
N TYR A 156 9.48 -12.96 -2.80
CA TYR A 156 8.39 -12.14 -3.30
C TYR A 156 8.13 -10.90 -2.44
N ARG A 157 8.41 -10.94 -1.14
CA ARG A 157 8.42 -9.72 -0.31
C ARG A 157 9.46 -8.71 -0.80
N SER A 158 10.67 -9.15 -1.13
CA SER A 158 11.68 -8.25 -1.70
C SER A 158 11.23 -7.63 -3.01
N LYS A 159 10.51 -8.37 -3.88
CA LYS A 159 9.94 -7.83 -5.10
C LYS A 159 8.84 -6.80 -4.86
N VAL A 160 8.01 -6.98 -3.85
CA VAL A 160 7.03 -5.97 -3.43
C VAL A 160 7.73 -4.69 -2.95
N LEU A 161 8.79 -4.80 -2.15
CA LEU A 161 9.58 -3.66 -1.69
C LEU A 161 10.23 -2.91 -2.86
N GLU A 162 10.80 -3.65 -3.80
CA GLU A 162 11.43 -3.11 -5.01
C GLU A 162 10.38 -2.37 -5.89
N LEU A 163 9.20 -2.95 -6.09
CA LEU A 163 8.08 -2.27 -6.77
C LEU A 163 7.70 -0.97 -6.08
N LEU A 164 7.56 -0.98 -4.75
CA LEU A 164 7.21 0.23 -4.00
C LEU A 164 8.28 1.31 -4.15
N SER A 165 9.56 0.96 -4.09
CA SER A 165 10.66 1.92 -4.21
C SER A 165 10.63 2.65 -5.56
N PHE A 166 10.39 1.94 -6.66
CA PHE A 166 10.31 2.53 -8.00
C PHE A 166 8.97 3.22 -8.30
N THR A 167 7.88 2.75 -7.67
CA THR A 167 6.55 3.33 -7.85
C THR A 167 6.44 4.69 -7.14
N TYR A 168 7.10 4.81 -6.00
CA TYR A 168 7.06 5.99 -5.14
C TYR A 168 8.37 6.77 -5.13
N ASP A 169 9.21 6.59 -6.13
CA ASP A 169 10.38 7.44 -6.37
C ASP A 169 9.89 8.79 -6.92
N VAL A 170 9.67 9.72 -6.00
CA VAL A 170 9.15 11.06 -6.30
C VAL A 170 10.31 12.05 -6.24
N GLU A 171 10.45 12.87 -7.26
CA GLU A 171 11.38 13.99 -7.23
C GLU A 171 11.09 14.91 -6.04
N GLU A 172 12.13 15.29 -5.33
CA GLU A 172 12.09 16.05 -4.07
C GLU A 172 11.26 17.36 -4.18
N ASN A 173 11.14 17.93 -5.37
CA ASN A 173 10.42 19.18 -5.63
C ASN A 173 8.89 19.07 -5.65
N GLN A 174 8.32 17.91 -5.93
CA GLN A 174 6.85 17.72 -5.93
C GLN A 174 6.29 17.52 -4.52
N LEU A 175 7.16 17.24 -3.55
CA LEU A 175 6.81 16.87 -2.20
C LEU A 175 6.33 18.04 -1.33
N TYR A 176 6.74 19.26 -1.67
CA TYR A 176 6.52 20.43 -0.83
C TYR A 176 5.26 21.22 -1.19
N GLU A 177 4.60 20.92 -2.30
CA GLU A 177 3.40 21.64 -2.72
C GLU A 177 2.11 21.18 -2.02
N ALA A 178 2.06 19.91 -1.63
CA ALA A 178 0.82 19.32 -1.09
C ALA A 178 0.47 19.77 0.35
N CYS A 179 1.46 20.05 1.21
CA CYS A 179 1.19 20.53 2.56
C CYS A 179 2.26 21.55 3.02
N PRO A 180 1.92 22.84 3.06
CA PRO A 180 2.83 23.91 3.51
C PRO A 180 3.42 23.69 4.90
N PHE A 181 2.69 23.01 5.77
CA PHE A 181 3.10 22.68 7.14
C PHE A 181 4.26 21.68 7.21
N LEU A 182 4.30 20.70 6.28
CA LEU A 182 5.34 19.67 6.22
C LEU A 182 6.60 20.12 5.48
N LYS A 183 6.63 21.34 4.93
CA LYS A 183 7.84 21.93 4.32
C LYS A 183 9.01 22.07 5.31
N GLU A 184 8.70 22.19 6.59
CA GLU A 184 9.71 22.26 7.64
C GLU A 184 10.05 20.84 8.12
N LYS A 185 11.28 20.39 7.87
CA LYS A 185 11.80 19.08 8.34
C LYS A 185 11.56 18.86 9.84
N ASP A 186 11.59 19.92 10.61
CA ASP A 186 11.33 19.97 12.05
C ASP A 186 9.91 19.49 12.41
N ASN A 187 8.92 19.82 11.59
CA ASN A 187 7.54 19.45 11.86
C ASN A 187 7.29 17.95 11.65
N VAL A 188 7.93 17.34 10.66
CA VAL A 188 7.85 15.89 10.44
C VAL A 188 8.49 15.13 11.62
N GLU A 189 9.65 15.58 12.09
CA GLU A 189 10.31 14.98 13.26
C GLU A 189 9.47 15.11 14.54
N ARG A 190 8.82 16.24 14.74
CA ARG A 190 7.88 16.44 15.87
C ARG A 190 6.69 15.48 15.77
N ILE A 191 6.12 15.26 14.59
CA ILE A 191 5.03 14.30 14.39
C ILE A 191 5.50 12.85 14.64
N LYS A 192 6.72 12.48 14.23
CA LYS A 192 7.31 11.18 14.56
C LYS A 192 7.50 11.01 16.07
N ASN A 193 7.95 12.06 16.74
CA ASN A 193 8.09 12.05 18.19
C ASN A 193 6.72 11.88 18.87
N ALA A 194 5.66 12.53 18.40
CA ALA A 194 4.30 12.31 18.90
C ALA A 194 3.88 10.84 18.81
N ARG A 195 4.17 10.18 17.71
CA ARG A 195 3.88 8.74 17.56
C ARG A 195 4.65 7.90 18.57
N ASN A 196 5.95 8.18 18.78
CA ASN A 196 6.76 7.44 19.73
C ASN A 196 6.22 7.61 21.16
N ILE A 197 5.88 8.82 21.56
CA ILE A 197 5.27 9.10 22.86
C ILE A 197 3.97 8.29 23.05
N LEU A 198 3.13 8.18 22.03
CA LEU A 198 1.89 7.39 22.09
C LEU A 198 2.18 5.88 22.24
N ILE A 199 3.19 5.38 21.54
CA ILE A 199 3.56 3.95 21.60
C ILE A 199 4.25 3.61 22.94
N ASP A 200 5.09 4.49 23.45
CA ASP A 200 5.77 4.30 24.74
C ASP A 200 4.79 4.37 25.92
N ASN A 201 3.63 5.01 25.73
CA ASN A 201 2.61 5.16 26.76
C ASN A 201 1.30 4.44 26.38
N LEU A 202 1.40 3.18 25.95
CA LEU A 202 0.24 2.41 25.48
C LEU A 202 -0.91 2.34 26.51
N ASP A 203 -0.62 2.19 27.79
CA ASP A 203 -1.64 2.03 28.84
C ASP A 203 -2.29 3.36 29.23
N ASN A 204 -1.51 4.43 29.28
CA ASN A 204 -1.99 5.75 29.68
C ASN A 204 -1.43 6.83 28.76
N PRO A 205 -1.89 6.93 27.51
CA PRO A 205 -1.40 7.90 26.55
C PRO A 205 -1.78 9.33 26.95
N PRO A 206 -0.91 10.31 26.70
CA PRO A 206 -1.24 11.72 26.92
C PRO A 206 -2.43 12.13 26.07
N SER A 207 -3.22 13.07 26.56
CA SER A 207 -4.30 13.69 25.78
C SER A 207 -3.74 14.46 24.58
N LEU A 208 -4.58 14.79 23.61
CA LEU A 208 -4.14 15.52 22.42
C LEU A 208 -3.51 16.89 22.73
N PRO A 209 -4.06 17.70 23.66
CA PRO A 209 -3.41 18.93 24.08
C PRO A 209 -2.05 18.72 24.74
N GLU A 210 -1.92 17.71 25.59
CA GLU A 210 -0.66 17.37 26.25
C GLU A 210 0.38 16.92 25.23
N LEU A 211 0.01 16.01 24.31
CA LEU A 211 0.86 15.54 23.24
C LEU A 211 1.34 16.69 22.34
N ALA A 212 0.42 17.60 21.98
CA ALA A 212 0.75 18.78 21.17
C ALA A 212 1.76 19.69 21.89
N LYS A 213 1.55 19.92 23.19
CA LYS A 213 2.46 20.70 24.03
C LYS A 213 3.83 20.06 24.14
N GLU A 214 3.88 18.75 24.33
CA GLU A 214 5.14 18.00 24.50
C GLU A 214 6.01 18.05 23.25
N ILE A 215 5.41 17.99 22.05
CA ILE A 215 6.14 18.10 20.78
C ILE A 215 6.32 19.55 20.29
N GLY A 216 5.86 20.54 21.06
CA GLY A 216 6.00 21.96 20.71
C GLY A 216 5.14 22.39 19.50
N MET A 217 3.93 21.86 19.38
CA MET A 217 2.97 22.16 18.32
C MET A 217 1.62 22.63 18.90
N ASN A 218 0.79 23.28 18.08
CA ASN A 218 -0.61 23.44 18.43
C ASN A 218 -1.41 22.17 18.02
N GLU A 219 -2.58 21.97 18.65
CA GLU A 219 -3.41 20.80 18.41
C GLU A 219 -3.87 20.65 16.96
N TYR A 220 -4.14 21.75 16.27
CA TYR A 220 -4.56 21.74 14.88
C TYR A 220 -3.46 21.18 13.99
N ASN A 221 -2.23 21.67 14.14
CA ASN A 221 -1.07 21.22 13.39
C ASN A 221 -0.72 19.75 13.72
N LEU A 222 -0.85 19.34 14.99
CA LEU A 222 -0.69 17.95 15.36
C LEU A 222 -1.74 17.06 14.67
N LYS A 223 -3.04 17.42 14.71
CA LYS A 223 -4.11 16.66 14.05
C LYS A 223 -3.87 16.49 12.56
N VAL A 224 -3.60 17.62 11.89
CA VAL A 224 -3.36 17.63 10.43
C VAL A 224 -2.07 16.90 10.11
N GLY A 225 -0.96 17.23 10.76
CA GLY A 225 0.33 16.61 10.51
C GLY A 225 0.35 15.13 10.81
N PHE A 226 -0.24 14.69 11.93
CA PHE A 226 -0.30 13.27 12.28
C PHE A 226 -1.13 12.46 11.28
N LYS A 227 -2.30 13.00 10.88
CA LYS A 227 -3.12 12.37 9.84
C LYS A 227 -2.38 12.31 8.49
N ASN A 228 -1.66 13.38 8.14
CA ASN A 228 -0.91 13.45 6.91
C ASN A 228 0.29 12.48 6.91
N VAL A 229 1.00 12.37 8.04
CA VAL A 229 2.17 11.47 8.14
C VAL A 229 1.76 10.01 8.31
N TYR A 230 0.68 9.72 9.06
CA TYR A 230 0.29 8.36 9.43
C TYR A 230 -1.04 7.88 8.82
N GLY A 231 -1.69 8.69 7.99
CA GLY A 231 -2.96 8.35 7.35
C GLY A 231 -4.17 8.31 8.28
N LEU A 232 -3.96 8.35 9.60
CA LEU A 232 -4.98 8.20 10.64
C LEU A 232 -4.85 9.29 11.70
N PRO A 233 -5.96 9.70 12.35
CA PRO A 233 -5.88 10.49 13.57
C PRO A 233 -5.09 9.76 14.66
N ALA A 234 -4.32 10.51 15.47
CA ALA A 234 -3.37 9.98 16.46
C ALA A 234 -3.94 8.87 17.35
N PHE A 235 -5.13 9.05 17.93
CA PHE A 235 -5.74 8.05 18.80
C PHE A 235 -6.32 6.85 18.05
N LYS A 236 -6.74 7.02 16.79
CA LYS A 236 -7.17 5.90 15.95
C LYS A 236 -5.97 5.04 15.57
N TYR A 237 -4.84 5.66 15.24
CA TYR A 237 -3.58 4.97 15.03
C TYR A 237 -3.16 4.15 16.26
N LEU A 238 -3.22 4.75 17.45
CA LEU A 238 -2.92 4.08 18.71
C LEU A 238 -3.84 2.86 18.96
N GLN A 239 -5.13 3.00 18.69
CA GLN A 239 -6.10 1.92 18.82
C GLN A 239 -5.77 0.74 17.91
N GLU A 240 -5.44 1.02 16.64
CA GLU A 240 -5.04 -0.02 15.68
C GLU A 240 -3.71 -0.67 16.08
N TYR A 241 -2.77 0.10 16.56
CA TYR A 241 -1.49 -0.42 17.07
C TYR A 241 -1.70 -1.37 18.26
N ARG A 242 -2.51 -0.99 19.25
CA ARG A 242 -2.89 -1.85 20.39
C ARG A 242 -3.53 -3.15 19.94
N LEU A 243 -4.48 -3.06 18.99
CA LEU A 243 -5.18 -4.24 18.46
C LEU A 243 -4.21 -5.21 17.76
N ASN A 244 -3.29 -4.69 16.99
CA ASN A 244 -2.29 -5.50 16.30
C ASN A 244 -1.31 -6.13 17.27
N LEU A 245 -0.86 -5.38 18.28
CA LEU A 245 0.00 -5.90 19.34
C LEU A 245 -0.71 -7.01 20.13
N SER A 246 -1.98 -6.83 20.51
CA SER A 246 -2.78 -7.84 21.21
C SER A 246 -2.95 -9.11 20.38
N LYS A 247 -3.21 -8.99 19.08
CA LYS A 247 -3.27 -10.14 18.17
C LYS A 247 -1.96 -10.92 18.12
N LYS A 248 -0.84 -10.20 18.10
CA LYS A 248 0.50 -10.81 18.10
C LYS A 248 0.76 -11.56 19.38
N LEU A 249 0.53 -10.94 20.53
CA LEU A 249 0.71 -11.57 21.86
C LEU A 249 -0.16 -12.82 22.03
N LEU A 250 -1.43 -12.77 21.62
CA LEU A 250 -2.33 -13.93 21.63
C LEU A 250 -1.84 -15.07 20.73
N ALA A 251 -1.26 -14.74 19.57
CA ALA A 251 -0.70 -15.75 18.66
C ALA A 251 0.59 -16.39 19.21
N GLU A 252 1.34 -15.67 20.04
CA GLU A 252 2.56 -16.15 20.73
C GLU A 252 2.27 -16.84 22.07
N GLY A 253 0.98 -16.93 22.48
CA GLY A 253 0.54 -17.68 23.67
C GLY A 253 0.80 -16.94 24.99
N GLN A 254 0.90 -15.63 24.97
CA GLN A 254 0.99 -14.75 26.13
C GLN A 254 -0.36 -14.09 26.43
#